data_a76331fdd0500aac3d3f7e803d19be73
#
_entry.id   a76331fdd0500aac3d3f7e803d19be73
#
_cell.length_a   1.000
_cell.length_b   1.000
_cell.length_c   1.000
_cell.angle_alpha   90.00
_cell.angle_beta   90.00
_cell.angle_gamma   90.00
#
_symmetry.space_group_name_H-M   'P 1'
#
loop_
_entity.id
_entity.type
_entity.pdbx_description
1 polymer ?
#
loop_
_entity_poly.entity_id
_entity_poly.type
_entity_poly.pdbx_seq_one_letter_code
_entity_poly.pdbx_strand_id
1 'polypeptide(L)'
;MRQNPERRAALLDAAIDVLASEGSRGLTLRAVDGKAQVPIGTCSNYFRNRDELLLQIMERTHERITPEPEQLARTMSAEPSRSLVVLLLRQVHERMQDDRSCYLAMLELRLEGTRRPALGKQLNDIFSSVLEENIRFHMDAGLPGDRIDVVLLYLAVHGMNLDDLTAPGVLAPYVGTDLFDELAQRLLSEDS
;
A
#
# COMPACT_ATOMS: atom_id res chain seq x y z
N MET A 1 -13.46 11.92 -26.56
CA MET A 1 -14.57 11.46 -25.70
C MET A 1 -14.15 11.69 -24.26
N ARG A 2 -14.94 12.40 -23.46
CA ARG A 2 -14.59 12.66 -22.05
C ARG A 2 -14.74 11.34 -21.31
N GLN A 3 -13.63 10.76 -20.84
CA GLN A 3 -13.67 9.50 -20.07
C GLN A 3 -14.39 9.75 -18.75
N ASN A 4 -15.30 8.86 -18.36
CA ASN A 4 -16.02 8.93 -17.10
C ASN A 4 -15.07 8.50 -15.94
N PRO A 5 -14.76 9.41 -14.99
CA PRO A 5 -13.83 9.11 -13.87
C PRO A 5 -14.32 7.95 -13.00
N GLU A 6 -15.61 7.86 -12.69
CA GLU A 6 -16.19 6.79 -11.88
C GLU A 6 -16.00 5.43 -12.54
N ARG A 7 -16.22 5.36 -13.86
CA ARG A 7 -16.01 4.13 -14.63
C ARG A 7 -14.54 3.75 -14.68
N ARG A 8 -13.62 4.75 -14.78
CA ARG A 8 -12.18 4.50 -14.73
C ARG A 8 -11.79 3.91 -13.38
N ALA A 9 -12.26 4.47 -12.28
CA ALA A 9 -12.04 3.95 -10.93
C ALA A 9 -12.57 2.51 -10.78
N ALA A 10 -13.79 2.23 -11.22
CA ALA A 10 -14.37 0.89 -11.19
C ALA A 10 -13.57 -0.15 -11.99
N LEU A 11 -13.01 0.25 -13.16
CA LEU A 11 -12.12 -0.61 -13.92
C LEU A 11 -10.79 -0.86 -13.22
N LEU A 12 -10.24 0.13 -12.54
CA LEU A 12 -9.02 -0.02 -11.75
C LEU A 12 -9.25 -0.91 -10.53
N ASP A 13 -10.38 -0.75 -9.83
CA ASP A 13 -10.74 -1.61 -8.70
C ASP A 13 -10.90 -3.06 -9.15
N ALA A 14 -11.58 -3.30 -10.28
CA ALA A 14 -11.66 -4.62 -10.89
C ALA A 14 -10.29 -5.19 -11.31
N ALA A 15 -9.39 -4.34 -11.81
CA ALA A 15 -8.04 -4.74 -12.20
C ALA A 15 -7.18 -5.11 -10.98
N ILE A 16 -7.33 -4.40 -9.85
CA ILE A 16 -6.72 -4.75 -8.56
C ILE A 16 -7.16 -6.14 -8.13
N ASP A 17 -8.47 -6.41 -8.15
CA ASP A 17 -9.01 -7.71 -7.77
C ASP A 17 -8.51 -8.86 -8.66
N VAL A 18 -8.46 -8.64 -10.00
CA VAL A 18 -7.91 -9.62 -10.94
C VAL A 18 -6.43 -9.86 -10.65
N LEU A 19 -5.65 -8.80 -10.47
CA LEU A 19 -4.22 -8.91 -10.19
C LEU A 19 -3.95 -9.65 -8.88
N ALA A 20 -4.73 -9.36 -7.84
CA ALA A 20 -4.63 -10.00 -6.53
C ALA A 20 -5.00 -11.50 -6.55
N SER A 21 -6.01 -11.89 -7.35
CA SER A 21 -6.53 -13.27 -7.35
C SER A 21 -5.91 -14.16 -8.41
N GLU A 22 -5.53 -13.62 -9.58
CA GLU A 22 -5.05 -14.38 -10.74
C GLU A 22 -3.58 -14.07 -11.09
N GLY A 23 -2.98 -13.14 -10.36
CA GLY A 23 -1.60 -12.70 -10.59
C GLY A 23 -1.44 -11.91 -11.89
N SER A 24 -0.18 -11.54 -12.15
CA SER A 24 0.17 -10.75 -13.34
C SER A 24 -0.21 -11.45 -14.66
N ARG A 25 -0.19 -12.78 -14.73
CA ARG A 25 -0.56 -13.51 -15.96
C ARG A 25 -2.07 -13.46 -16.26
N GLY A 26 -2.91 -13.47 -15.21
CA GLY A 26 -4.37 -13.35 -15.33
C GLY A 26 -4.82 -11.95 -15.71
N LEU A 27 -4.04 -10.92 -15.43
CA LEU A 27 -4.39 -9.53 -15.71
C LEU A 27 -4.40 -9.26 -17.22
N THR A 28 -5.58 -9.32 -17.81
CA THR A 28 -5.85 -8.94 -19.20
C THR A 28 -6.98 -7.91 -19.24
N LEU A 29 -7.02 -7.06 -20.27
CA LEU A 29 -8.11 -6.08 -20.42
C LEU A 29 -9.50 -6.76 -20.47
N ARG A 30 -9.58 -7.96 -21.03
CA ARG A 30 -10.82 -8.75 -21.08
C ARG A 30 -11.20 -9.30 -19.70
N ALA A 31 -10.24 -9.75 -18.89
CA ALA A 31 -10.49 -10.19 -17.51
C ALA A 31 -11.02 -9.04 -16.66
N VAL A 32 -10.44 -7.84 -16.84
CA VAL A 32 -10.90 -6.60 -16.19
C VAL A 32 -12.32 -6.24 -16.60
N ASP A 33 -12.65 -6.29 -17.92
CA ASP A 33 -14.02 -6.05 -18.39
C ASP A 33 -15.01 -7.01 -17.73
N GLY A 34 -14.66 -8.31 -17.69
CA GLY A 34 -15.49 -9.34 -17.06
C GLY A 34 -15.69 -9.10 -15.56
N LYS A 35 -14.61 -8.80 -14.82
CA LYS A 35 -14.66 -8.52 -13.38
C LYS A 35 -15.46 -7.26 -13.07
N ALA A 36 -15.30 -6.22 -13.88
CA ALA A 36 -16.04 -4.96 -13.75
C ALA A 36 -17.50 -5.05 -14.24
N GLN A 37 -17.90 -6.20 -14.79
CA GLN A 37 -19.24 -6.41 -15.37
C GLN A 37 -19.62 -5.37 -16.45
N VAL A 38 -18.67 -5.05 -17.31
CA VAL A 38 -18.86 -4.11 -18.41
C VAL A 38 -18.74 -4.82 -19.78
N PRO A 39 -19.25 -4.24 -20.87
CA PRO A 39 -19.07 -4.80 -22.21
C PRO A 39 -17.60 -5.01 -22.56
N ILE A 40 -17.30 -6.13 -23.22
CA ILE A 40 -15.94 -6.46 -23.70
C ILE A 40 -15.40 -5.32 -24.57
N GLY A 41 -14.17 -4.91 -24.34
CA GLY A 41 -13.51 -3.79 -25.01
C GLY A 41 -13.67 -2.44 -24.30
N THR A 42 -14.43 -2.39 -23.20
CA THR A 42 -14.56 -1.15 -22.42
C THR A 42 -13.21 -0.73 -21.86
N CYS A 43 -12.46 -1.64 -21.22
CA CYS A 43 -11.16 -1.37 -20.60
C CYS A 43 -10.15 -0.79 -21.61
N SER A 44 -10.14 -1.28 -22.85
CA SER A 44 -9.27 -0.78 -23.93
C SER A 44 -9.56 0.66 -24.37
N ASN A 45 -10.73 1.21 -24.05
CA ASN A 45 -11.05 2.62 -24.30
C ASN A 45 -10.48 3.54 -23.20
N TYR A 46 -10.09 2.99 -22.05
CA TYR A 46 -9.56 3.74 -20.90
C TYR A 46 -8.04 3.60 -20.74
N PHE A 47 -7.49 2.44 -21.13
CA PHE A 47 -6.06 2.13 -20.97
C PHE A 47 -5.48 1.68 -22.33
N ARG A 48 -4.43 2.39 -22.78
CA ARG A 48 -3.82 2.17 -24.10
C ARG A 48 -3.13 0.80 -24.20
N ASN A 49 -2.54 0.38 -23.09
CA ASN A 49 -1.79 -0.87 -23.01
C ASN A 49 -1.72 -1.34 -21.54
N ARG A 50 -1.14 -2.52 -21.37
CA ARG A 50 -0.99 -3.15 -20.08
C ARG A 50 -0.06 -2.38 -19.12
N ASP A 51 0.98 -1.75 -19.63
CA ASP A 51 1.95 -1.03 -18.78
C ASP A 51 1.30 0.22 -18.17
N GLU A 52 0.50 0.94 -18.94
CA GLU A 52 -0.32 2.04 -18.44
C GLU A 52 -1.32 1.55 -17.37
N LEU A 53 -1.97 0.40 -17.59
CA LEU A 53 -2.89 -0.18 -16.61
C LEU A 53 -2.15 -0.52 -15.31
N LEU A 54 -0.98 -1.17 -15.37
CA LEU A 54 -0.19 -1.55 -14.19
C LEU A 54 0.23 -0.32 -13.35
N LEU A 55 0.64 0.77 -14.00
CA LEU A 55 1.00 2.01 -13.29
C LEU A 55 -0.22 2.63 -12.61
N GLN A 56 -1.36 2.67 -13.28
CA GLN A 56 -2.57 3.22 -12.69
C GLN A 56 -3.18 2.33 -11.59
N ILE A 57 -2.97 1.01 -11.66
CA ILE A 57 -3.25 0.12 -10.53
C ILE A 57 -2.41 0.54 -9.33
N MET A 58 -1.11 0.86 -9.51
CA MET A 58 -0.25 1.30 -8.41
C MET A 58 -0.76 2.61 -7.79
N GLU A 59 -1.10 3.60 -8.60
CA GLU A 59 -1.69 4.86 -8.13
C GLU A 59 -2.99 4.60 -7.35
N ARG A 60 -3.87 3.76 -7.90
CA ARG A 60 -5.15 3.43 -7.28
C ARG A 60 -5.00 2.64 -5.98
N THR A 61 -4.05 1.70 -5.89
CA THR A 61 -3.75 0.99 -4.63
C THR A 61 -3.25 1.95 -3.56
N HIS A 62 -2.41 2.91 -3.94
CA HIS A 62 -1.94 3.94 -3.01
C HIS A 62 -3.09 4.81 -2.48
N GLU A 63 -3.98 5.28 -3.37
CA GLU A 63 -5.18 6.03 -2.96
C GLU A 63 -6.02 5.26 -1.94
N ARG A 64 -6.27 3.97 -2.17
CA ARG A 64 -7.14 3.14 -1.32
C ARG A 64 -6.56 2.86 0.06
N ILE A 65 -5.23 2.73 0.19
CA ILE A 65 -4.56 2.50 1.48
C ILE A 65 -4.19 3.81 2.20
N THR A 66 -4.30 4.97 1.55
CA THR A 66 -4.09 6.28 2.19
C THR A 66 -5.22 6.56 3.17
N PRO A 67 -4.93 7.02 4.39
CA PRO A 67 -5.97 7.32 5.36
C PRO A 67 -6.84 8.51 4.91
N GLU A 68 -8.11 8.49 5.27
CA GLU A 68 -8.98 9.64 5.09
C GLU A 68 -8.44 10.84 5.89
N PRO A 69 -8.39 12.05 5.28
CA PRO A 69 -7.80 13.23 5.93
C PRO A 69 -8.39 13.55 7.30
N GLU A 70 -9.68 13.36 7.48
CA GLU A 70 -10.37 13.59 8.76
C GLU A 70 -9.97 12.56 9.82
N GLN A 71 -9.75 11.30 9.44
CA GLN A 71 -9.26 10.25 10.35
C GLN A 71 -7.83 10.56 10.78
N LEU A 72 -6.97 10.91 9.82
CA LEU A 72 -5.58 11.28 10.11
C LEU A 72 -5.53 12.51 11.04
N ALA A 73 -6.31 13.54 10.76
CA ALA A 73 -6.36 14.75 11.59
C ALA A 73 -6.81 14.45 13.04
N ARG A 74 -7.79 13.55 13.22
CA ARG A 74 -8.21 13.10 14.56
C ARG A 74 -7.08 12.38 15.28
N THR A 75 -6.37 11.47 14.62
CA THR A 75 -5.23 10.75 15.20
C THR A 75 -4.13 11.71 15.59
N MET A 76 -3.81 12.67 14.72
CA MET A 76 -2.76 13.66 14.93
C MET A 76 -3.12 14.80 15.88
N SER A 77 -4.32 14.80 16.48
CA SER A 77 -4.68 15.74 17.56
C SER A 77 -4.04 15.38 18.90
N ALA A 78 -3.47 14.19 19.03
CA ALA A 78 -2.69 13.76 20.21
C ALA A 78 -1.29 14.36 20.18
N GLU A 79 -0.70 14.55 21.38
CA GLU A 79 0.68 15.00 21.52
C GLU A 79 1.66 13.99 20.89
N PRO A 80 2.72 14.48 20.20
CA PRO A 80 3.77 13.61 19.66
C PRO A 80 4.36 12.71 20.74
N SER A 81 4.30 11.40 20.50
CA SER A 81 4.75 10.40 21.49
C SER A 81 5.01 9.06 20.80
N ARG A 82 5.76 8.18 21.47
CA ARG A 82 5.94 6.79 21.06
C ARG A 82 4.58 6.08 20.88
N SER A 83 3.65 6.30 21.81
CA SER A 83 2.31 5.72 21.73
C SER A 83 1.53 6.18 20.49
N LEU A 84 1.71 7.43 20.06
CA LEU A 84 1.13 7.92 18.80
C LEU A 84 1.76 7.23 17.60
N VAL A 85 3.06 6.99 17.57
CA VAL A 85 3.72 6.22 16.51
C VAL A 85 3.16 4.79 16.46
N VAL A 86 3.05 4.10 17.60
CA VAL A 86 2.44 2.76 17.68
C VAL A 86 1.02 2.76 17.10
N LEU A 87 0.21 3.76 17.46
CA LEU A 87 -1.16 3.89 16.91
C LEU A 87 -1.16 4.06 15.40
N LEU A 88 -0.28 4.91 14.86
CA LEU A 88 -0.15 5.13 13.41
C LEU A 88 0.27 3.84 12.68
N LEU A 89 1.24 3.09 13.23
CA LEU A 89 1.69 1.82 12.66
C LEU A 89 0.55 0.78 12.63
N ARG A 90 -0.23 0.67 13.72
CA ARG A 90 -1.41 -0.20 13.76
C ARG A 90 -2.44 0.19 12.71
N GLN A 91 -2.76 1.47 12.58
CA GLN A 91 -3.70 1.95 11.57
C GLN A 91 -3.23 1.67 10.13
N VAL A 92 -1.93 1.75 9.85
CA VAL A 92 -1.36 1.35 8.55
C VAL A 92 -1.56 -0.15 8.34
N HIS A 93 -1.22 -0.96 9.33
CA HIS A 93 -1.37 -2.42 9.27
C HIS A 93 -2.84 -2.82 9.06
N GLU A 94 -3.76 -2.29 9.87
CA GLU A 94 -5.21 -2.54 9.76
C GLU A 94 -5.74 -2.22 8.36
N ARG A 95 -5.40 -1.05 7.79
CA ARG A 95 -5.81 -0.70 6.43
C ARG A 95 -5.29 -1.68 5.37
N MET A 96 -4.09 -2.21 5.54
CA MET A 96 -3.53 -3.21 4.62
C MET A 96 -4.21 -4.59 4.79
N GLN A 97 -4.65 -4.92 6.01
CA GLN A 97 -5.43 -6.14 6.26
C GLN A 97 -6.87 -6.02 5.73
N ASP A 98 -7.50 -4.88 5.93
CA ASP A 98 -8.86 -4.59 5.47
C ASP A 98 -8.96 -4.60 3.93
N ASP A 99 -7.93 -4.12 3.25
CA ASP A 99 -7.85 -4.13 1.79
C ASP A 99 -6.75 -5.09 1.28
N ARG A 100 -6.94 -6.37 1.59
CA ARG A 100 -6.03 -7.45 1.18
C ARG A 100 -5.74 -7.44 -0.33
N SER A 101 -6.75 -7.14 -1.15
CA SER A 101 -6.60 -7.09 -2.61
C SER A 101 -5.57 -6.06 -3.05
N CYS A 102 -5.62 -4.86 -2.47
CA CYS A 102 -4.64 -3.81 -2.75
C CYS A 102 -3.22 -4.23 -2.41
N TYR A 103 -3.02 -4.84 -1.22
CA TYR A 103 -1.69 -5.25 -0.81
C TYR A 103 -1.13 -6.36 -1.71
N LEU A 104 -1.92 -7.39 -2.03
CA LEU A 104 -1.51 -8.47 -2.94
C LEU A 104 -1.24 -7.96 -4.35
N ALA A 105 -2.06 -7.04 -4.86
CA ALA A 105 -1.81 -6.41 -6.15
C ALA A 105 -0.48 -5.61 -6.16
N MET A 106 -0.16 -4.91 -5.07
CA MET A 106 1.10 -4.20 -4.91
C MET A 106 2.30 -5.17 -4.91
N LEU A 107 2.20 -6.33 -4.27
CA LEU A 107 3.25 -7.36 -4.31
C LEU A 107 3.45 -7.91 -5.74
N GLU A 108 2.36 -8.19 -6.45
CA GLU A 108 2.41 -8.62 -7.85
C GLU A 108 3.05 -7.57 -8.76
N LEU A 109 2.74 -6.28 -8.55
CA LEU A 109 3.38 -5.17 -9.27
C LEU A 109 4.89 -5.12 -9.01
N ARG A 110 5.32 -5.28 -7.75
CA ARG A 110 6.75 -5.33 -7.40
C ARG A 110 7.46 -6.47 -8.14
N LEU A 111 6.86 -7.67 -8.15
CA LEU A 111 7.40 -8.83 -8.87
C LEU A 111 7.43 -8.61 -10.39
N GLU A 112 6.39 -8.00 -10.95
CA GLU A 112 6.36 -7.68 -12.40
C GLU A 112 7.42 -6.63 -12.76
N GLY A 113 7.67 -5.66 -11.89
CA GLY A 113 8.73 -4.66 -12.05
C GLY A 113 10.12 -5.26 -12.15
N THR A 114 10.40 -6.40 -11.48
CA THR A 114 11.69 -7.10 -11.60
C THR A 114 11.92 -7.72 -12.99
N ARG A 115 10.85 -7.95 -13.74
CA ARG A 115 10.88 -8.57 -15.09
C ARG A 115 10.78 -7.53 -16.21
N ARG A 116 10.40 -6.29 -15.89
CA ARG A 116 10.16 -5.18 -16.83
C ARG A 116 10.92 -3.93 -16.38
N PRO A 117 12.15 -3.69 -16.88
CA PRO A 117 12.99 -2.59 -16.37
C PRO A 117 12.34 -1.20 -16.40
N ALA A 118 11.57 -0.88 -17.45
CA ALA A 118 10.89 0.41 -17.55
C ALA A 118 9.80 0.58 -16.47
N LEU A 119 8.99 -0.46 -16.24
CA LEU A 119 7.99 -0.49 -15.17
C LEU A 119 8.68 -0.45 -13.79
N GLY A 120 9.73 -1.26 -13.61
CA GLY A 120 10.50 -1.31 -12.38
C GLY A 120 11.06 0.04 -11.98
N LYS A 121 11.58 0.83 -12.94
CA LYS A 121 12.04 2.19 -12.69
C LYS A 121 10.90 3.09 -12.18
N GLN A 122 9.75 3.09 -12.85
CA GLN A 122 8.61 3.91 -12.45
C GLN A 122 8.05 3.51 -11.07
N LEU A 123 7.95 2.19 -10.78
CA LEU A 123 7.55 1.71 -9.47
C LEU A 123 8.55 2.14 -8.38
N ASN A 124 9.86 2.06 -8.67
CA ASN A 124 10.89 2.51 -7.74
C ASN A 124 10.75 4.02 -7.42
N ASP A 125 10.50 4.83 -8.43
CA ASP A 125 10.29 6.27 -8.26
C ASP A 125 9.07 6.54 -7.35
N ILE A 126 7.96 5.82 -7.55
CA ILE A 126 6.74 5.91 -6.72
C ILE A 126 7.03 5.47 -5.27
N PHE A 127 7.62 4.28 -5.06
CA PHE A 127 7.91 3.80 -3.70
C PHE A 127 8.91 4.68 -2.96
N SER A 128 9.89 5.24 -3.66
CA SER A 128 10.83 6.20 -3.07
C SER A 128 10.13 7.49 -2.64
N SER A 129 9.20 8.00 -3.46
CA SER A 129 8.40 9.17 -3.10
C SER A 129 7.55 8.91 -1.86
N VAL A 130 6.86 7.78 -1.81
CA VAL A 130 6.04 7.40 -0.65
C VAL A 130 6.88 7.28 0.63
N LEU A 131 8.08 6.67 0.56
CA LEU A 131 8.96 6.59 1.72
C LEU A 131 9.42 7.99 2.18
N GLU A 132 9.81 8.86 1.27
CA GLU A 132 10.22 10.23 1.60
C GLU A 132 9.05 11.07 2.15
N GLU A 133 7.84 10.84 1.69
CA GLU A 133 6.62 11.46 2.24
C GLU A 133 6.35 10.98 3.68
N ASN A 134 6.48 9.69 3.96
CA ASN A 134 6.35 9.13 5.31
C ASN A 134 7.42 9.71 6.26
N ILE A 135 8.68 9.80 5.80
CA ILE A 135 9.76 10.38 6.60
C ILE A 135 9.45 11.86 6.90
N ARG A 136 9.08 12.63 5.89
CA ARG A 136 8.73 14.05 6.05
C ARG A 136 7.57 14.23 7.02
N PHE A 137 6.49 13.47 6.82
CA PHE A 137 5.33 13.49 7.72
C PHE A 137 5.73 13.24 9.18
N HIS A 138 6.55 12.21 9.43
CA HIS A 138 7.01 11.86 10.76
C HIS A 138 7.84 12.98 11.41
N MET A 139 8.80 13.52 10.65
CA MET A 139 9.69 14.58 11.15
C MET A 139 8.95 15.91 11.35
N ASP A 140 8.07 16.30 10.41
CA ASP A 140 7.30 17.54 10.49
C ASP A 140 6.27 17.51 11.64
N ALA A 141 5.77 16.32 11.97
CA ALA A 141 4.88 16.10 13.11
C ALA A 141 5.59 16.08 14.46
N GLY A 142 6.92 16.16 14.50
CA GLY A 142 7.71 16.09 15.74
C GLY A 142 7.60 14.75 16.47
N LEU A 143 7.33 13.67 15.72
CA LEU A 143 7.26 12.33 16.30
C LEU A 143 8.66 11.85 16.72
N PRO A 144 8.78 11.03 17.79
CA PRO A 144 10.08 10.57 18.27
C PRO A 144 10.80 9.67 17.27
N GLY A 145 12.13 9.76 17.24
CA GLY A 145 13.02 9.03 16.35
C GLY A 145 13.55 9.88 15.20
N ASP A 146 14.52 9.35 14.49
CA ASP A 146 15.14 9.99 13.34
C ASP A 146 14.69 9.36 11.99
N ARG A 147 15.27 9.86 10.88
CA ARG A 147 14.97 9.35 9.53
C ARG A 147 15.24 7.84 9.39
N ILE A 148 16.27 7.32 10.06
CA ILE A 148 16.64 5.90 9.98
C ILE A 148 15.62 5.06 10.74
N ASP A 149 15.15 5.55 11.91
CA ASP A 149 14.09 4.88 12.67
C ASP A 149 12.82 4.75 11.81
N VAL A 150 12.42 5.80 11.09
CA VAL A 150 11.26 5.74 10.17
C VAL A 150 11.48 4.71 9.07
N VAL A 151 12.68 4.60 8.49
CA VAL A 151 13.00 3.56 7.50
C VAL A 151 12.90 2.17 8.11
N LEU A 152 13.38 1.97 9.34
CA LEU A 152 13.28 0.68 10.03
C LEU A 152 11.84 0.31 10.37
N LEU A 153 11.03 1.27 10.83
CA LEU A 153 9.59 1.10 11.06
C LEU A 153 8.86 0.72 9.76
N TYR A 154 9.16 1.41 8.66
CA TYR A 154 8.62 1.10 7.33
C TYR A 154 8.94 -0.34 6.91
N LEU A 155 10.20 -0.78 7.05
CA LEU A 155 10.64 -2.14 6.70
C LEU A 155 9.94 -3.20 7.57
N ALA A 156 9.83 -2.95 8.88
CA ALA A 156 9.20 -3.87 9.81
C ALA A 156 7.70 -4.04 9.52
N VAL A 157 6.96 -2.94 9.30
CA VAL A 157 5.52 -2.99 8.94
C VAL A 157 5.32 -3.73 7.61
N HIS A 158 6.19 -3.49 6.62
CA HIS A 158 6.12 -4.23 5.36
C HIS A 158 6.35 -5.73 5.54
N GLY A 159 7.34 -6.13 6.36
CA GLY A 159 7.60 -7.53 6.67
C GLY A 159 6.41 -8.18 7.38
N MET A 160 5.84 -7.53 8.40
CA MET A 160 4.67 -8.03 9.13
C MET A 160 3.47 -8.22 8.19
N ASN A 161 3.15 -7.23 7.36
CA ASN A 161 2.05 -7.35 6.39
C ASN A 161 2.31 -8.45 5.36
N LEU A 162 3.54 -8.63 4.90
CA LEU A 162 3.90 -9.70 3.97
C LEU A 162 3.61 -11.07 4.57
N ASP A 163 4.08 -11.31 5.80
CA ASP A 163 3.87 -12.59 6.48
C ASP A 163 2.39 -12.83 6.79
N ASP A 164 1.69 -11.85 7.35
CA ASP A 164 0.28 -12.00 7.71
C ASP A 164 -0.62 -12.30 6.51
N LEU A 165 -0.31 -11.74 5.35
CA LEU A 165 -1.14 -11.90 4.16
C LEU A 165 -0.74 -13.09 3.28
N THR A 166 0.51 -13.56 3.36
CA THR A 166 1.03 -14.63 2.48
C THR A 166 1.36 -15.92 3.22
N ALA A 167 1.74 -15.83 4.50
CA ALA A 167 2.15 -16.94 5.35
C ALA A 167 1.68 -16.76 6.80
N PRO A 168 0.36 -16.68 7.08
CA PRO A 168 -0.20 -16.21 8.36
C PRO A 168 0.19 -17.07 9.58
N GLY A 169 0.82 -18.23 9.39
CA GLY A 169 1.31 -19.06 10.48
C GLY A 169 2.70 -18.69 11.02
N VAL A 170 3.45 -17.85 10.32
CA VAL A 170 4.84 -17.52 10.68
C VAL A 170 4.91 -16.78 12.01
N LEU A 171 4.02 -15.82 12.23
CA LEU A 171 3.97 -14.99 13.43
C LEU A 171 3.08 -15.60 14.54
N ALA A 172 2.45 -16.74 14.32
CA ALA A 172 1.57 -17.38 15.29
C ALA A 172 2.20 -17.60 16.70
N PRO A 173 3.51 -17.95 16.84
CA PRO A 173 4.14 -18.07 18.15
C PRO A 173 4.20 -16.77 18.96
N TYR A 174 4.03 -15.63 18.30
CA TYR A 174 4.10 -14.29 18.89
C TYR A 174 2.72 -13.65 19.08
N VAL A 175 1.64 -14.39 18.82
CA VAL A 175 0.28 -13.95 19.12
C VAL A 175 0.16 -13.63 20.61
N GLY A 176 -0.25 -12.40 20.94
CA GLY A 176 -0.29 -11.88 22.31
C GLY A 176 0.90 -10.99 22.68
N THR A 177 1.96 -10.95 21.86
CA THR A 177 2.99 -9.91 21.93
C THR A 177 2.57 -8.75 21.05
N ASP A 178 2.56 -7.55 21.63
CA ASP A 178 2.35 -6.33 20.85
C ASP A 178 3.63 -5.97 20.09
N LEU A 179 3.76 -6.52 18.88
CA LEU A 179 4.98 -6.31 18.08
C LEU A 179 5.20 -4.85 17.68
N PHE A 180 4.14 -4.03 17.55
CA PHE A 180 4.29 -2.60 17.26
C PHE A 180 4.84 -1.85 18.47
N ASP A 181 4.37 -2.18 19.67
CA ASP A 181 4.88 -1.59 20.91
C ASP A 181 6.33 -1.99 21.14
N GLU A 182 6.66 -3.27 21.04
CA GLU A 182 8.03 -3.79 21.13
C GLU A 182 8.98 -3.14 20.12
N LEU A 183 8.52 -2.96 18.87
CA LEU A 183 9.29 -2.31 17.82
C LEU A 183 9.58 -0.84 18.16
N ALA A 184 8.55 -0.11 18.59
CA ALA A 184 8.68 1.28 18.97
C ALA A 184 9.57 1.46 20.20
N GLN A 185 9.47 0.58 21.21
CA GLN A 185 10.35 0.61 22.38
C GLN A 185 11.83 0.42 22.03
N ARG A 186 12.14 -0.41 21.05
CA ARG A 186 13.51 -0.73 20.64
C ARG A 186 14.15 0.31 19.73
N LEU A 187 13.34 0.95 18.89
CA LEU A 187 13.83 1.91 17.91
C LEU A 187 13.73 3.36 18.39
N LEU A 188 12.66 3.70 19.12
CA LEU A 188 12.39 5.08 19.49
C LEU A 188 12.82 5.32 20.95
N SER A 189 13.90 6.05 21.15
CA SER A 189 14.30 6.51 22.49
C SER A 189 13.28 7.49 23.07
N GLU A 190 13.12 7.48 24.40
CA GLU A 190 12.24 8.45 25.09
C GLU A 190 12.85 9.86 25.17
N ASP A 191 14.16 9.97 24.89
CA ASP A 191 14.93 11.20 24.99
C ASP A 191 15.35 11.70 23.58
N SER A 192 14.45 12.39 22.89
CA SER A 192 14.83 13.21 21.73
C SER A 192 13.91 14.39 21.59
#